data_93861a16a0ec65cd3accf3e26c9e5731
#
_entry.id   93861a16a0ec65cd3accf3e26c9e5731
#
_cell.length_a   1.000
_cell.length_b   1.000
_cell.length_c   1.000
_cell.angle_alpha   90.00
_cell.angle_beta   90.00
_cell.angle_gamma   90.00
#
_symmetry.space_group_name_H-M   'P 1'
#
loop_
_entity.id
_entity.type
_entity.pdbx_description
1 polymer ?
#
loop_
_entity_poly.entity_id
_entity_poly.type
_entity_poly.pdbx_seq_one_letter_code
_entity_poly.pdbx_strand_id
1 'polypeptide(L)'
;MVFRLPVIFCLLFVSALLAGNVAIAHEIRPAYLQLTEVGQGKANYHILWKQPVVQNKRLPIEPVFSDECELSDLSPPEVTSVAILYNWQANCDLSETSIHVTGLMVNHTDVLVRLETMSDG
;
A
#
# COMPACT_ATOMS: atom_id res chain seq x y z
N MET A 1 44.39 37.49 -17.56
CA MET A 1 42.96 37.24 -17.50
C MET A 1 42.56 35.86 -18.01
N VAL A 2 43.52 34.98 -18.18
CA VAL A 2 43.25 33.61 -18.66
C VAL A 2 42.69 32.71 -17.59
N PHE A 3 42.77 33.09 -16.28
CA PHE A 3 42.35 32.26 -15.15
C PHE A 3 40.87 32.34 -14.80
N ARG A 4 40.10 33.27 -15.34
CA ARG A 4 38.68 33.43 -15.02
C ARG A 4 37.76 32.53 -15.85
N LEU A 5 38.15 32.21 -17.07
CA LEU A 5 37.39 31.40 -17.99
C LEU A 5 37.23 29.92 -17.50
N PRO A 6 38.32 29.23 -17.05
CA PRO A 6 38.18 27.83 -16.59
C PRO A 6 37.40 27.71 -15.31
N VAL A 7 37.43 28.72 -14.42
CA VAL A 7 36.65 28.71 -13.17
C VAL A 7 35.15 28.86 -13.48
N ILE A 8 34.79 29.77 -14.39
CA ILE A 8 33.39 29.94 -14.83
C ILE A 8 32.89 28.70 -15.51
N PHE A 9 33.69 28.05 -16.33
CA PHE A 9 33.35 26.82 -17.03
C PHE A 9 33.12 25.66 -16.04
N CYS A 10 33.96 25.53 -15.01
CA CYS A 10 33.79 24.55 -13.95
C CYS A 10 32.52 24.78 -13.14
N LEU A 11 32.22 26.04 -12.81
CA LEU A 11 30.99 26.39 -12.09
C LEU A 11 29.74 26.05 -12.88
N LEU A 12 29.73 26.31 -14.17
CA LEU A 12 28.62 25.97 -15.06
C LEU A 12 28.44 24.46 -15.18
N PHE A 13 29.55 23.74 -15.24
CA PHE A 13 29.52 22.27 -15.32
C PHE A 13 28.99 21.65 -14.04
N VAL A 14 29.40 22.13 -12.88
CA VAL A 14 28.90 21.67 -11.57
C VAL A 14 27.42 21.97 -11.41
N SER A 15 26.98 23.15 -11.87
CA SER A 15 25.56 23.51 -11.83
C SER A 15 24.70 22.58 -12.70
N ALA A 16 25.21 22.20 -13.88
CA ALA A 16 24.52 21.28 -14.77
C ALA A 16 24.41 19.87 -14.16
N LEU A 17 25.42 19.41 -13.45
CA LEU A 17 25.40 18.12 -12.75
C LEU A 17 24.37 18.11 -11.60
N LEU A 18 24.27 19.22 -10.86
CA LEU A 18 23.29 19.34 -9.78
C LEU A 18 21.86 19.43 -10.30
N ALA A 19 21.63 20.06 -11.46
CA ALA A 19 20.32 20.17 -12.07
C ALA A 19 19.85 18.84 -12.71
N GLY A 20 20.78 17.96 -13.07
CA GLY A 20 20.44 16.68 -13.70
C GLY A 20 19.97 15.58 -12.75
N ASN A 21 19.99 15.82 -11.43
CA ASN A 21 19.64 14.82 -10.42
C ASN A 21 18.21 14.96 -9.89
N VAL A 22 17.28 15.43 -10.71
CA VAL A 22 15.87 15.31 -10.35
C VAL A 22 15.48 13.87 -10.63
N ALA A 23 15.73 12.99 -9.66
CA ALA A 23 15.22 11.65 -9.70
C ALA A 23 13.70 11.74 -9.66
N ILE A 24 13.04 11.35 -10.75
CA ILE A 24 11.60 11.12 -10.70
C ILE A 24 11.42 9.88 -9.85
N ALA A 25 11.21 10.09 -8.55
CA ALA A 25 10.85 9.02 -7.66
C ALA A 25 9.45 8.57 -8.04
N HIS A 26 9.33 7.42 -8.69
CA HIS A 26 8.05 6.75 -8.82
C HIS A 26 7.61 6.40 -7.40
N GLU A 27 6.57 7.07 -6.92
CA GLU A 27 5.97 6.72 -5.64
C GLU A 27 5.37 5.34 -5.74
N ILE A 28 6.08 4.35 -5.19
CA ILE A 28 5.53 3.02 -5.00
C ILE A 28 4.73 3.08 -3.71
N ARG A 29 3.40 3.01 -3.82
CA ARG A 29 2.52 2.96 -2.66
C ARG A 29 2.03 1.53 -2.52
N PRO A 30 2.54 0.78 -1.54
CA PRO A 30 2.04 -0.57 -1.32
C PRO A 30 0.62 -0.53 -0.76
N ALA A 31 -0.17 -1.55 -1.09
CA ALA A 31 -1.43 -1.79 -0.42
C ALA A 31 -1.17 -2.32 0.99
N TYR A 32 -2.16 -2.19 1.85
CA TYR A 32 -2.02 -2.66 3.24
C TYR A 32 -3.27 -3.44 3.62
N LEU A 33 -3.06 -4.63 4.14
CA LEU A 33 -4.12 -5.50 4.63
C LEU A 33 -3.81 -5.88 6.08
N GLN A 34 -4.68 -5.46 6.99
CA GLN A 34 -4.54 -5.80 8.40
C GLN A 34 -5.72 -6.66 8.83
N LEU A 35 -5.41 -7.78 9.45
CA LEU A 35 -6.38 -8.74 9.97
C LEU A 35 -6.21 -8.78 11.48
N THR A 36 -7.23 -8.34 12.21
CA THR A 36 -7.19 -8.30 13.68
C THR A 36 -8.26 -9.22 14.24
N GLU A 37 -7.84 -10.22 14.98
CA GLU A 37 -8.77 -11.12 15.65
C GLU A 37 -9.51 -10.35 16.75
N VAL A 38 -10.84 -10.47 16.79
CA VAL A 38 -11.70 -9.78 17.75
C VAL A 38 -12.50 -10.80 18.52
N GLY A 39 -12.54 -10.62 19.85
CA GLY A 39 -13.31 -11.49 20.73
C GLY A 39 -12.63 -12.82 21.01
N GLN A 40 -13.34 -13.66 21.77
CA GLN A 40 -12.85 -14.97 22.20
C GLN A 40 -13.37 -16.06 21.29
N GLY A 41 -13.00 -16.06 20.07
CA GLY A 41 -13.36 -17.10 19.14
C GLY A 41 -12.54 -16.89 17.89
N LYS A 42 -12.11 -17.96 17.27
CA LYS A 42 -11.23 -17.87 16.09
C LYS A 42 -11.96 -17.51 14.81
N ALA A 43 -13.21 -17.05 14.92
CA ALA A 43 -14.06 -16.86 13.75
C ALA A 43 -14.45 -15.41 13.47
N ASN A 44 -13.89 -14.44 14.18
CA ASN A 44 -14.22 -13.04 13.99
C ASN A 44 -12.96 -12.21 13.83
N TYR A 45 -12.89 -11.50 12.73
CA TYR A 45 -11.76 -10.62 12.44
C TYR A 45 -12.27 -9.27 11.97
N HIS A 46 -11.58 -8.22 12.42
CA HIS A 46 -11.69 -6.90 11.83
C HIS A 46 -10.64 -6.78 10.74
N ILE A 47 -11.05 -6.39 9.56
CA ILE A 47 -10.18 -6.29 8.41
C ILE A 47 -10.09 -4.84 7.98
N LEU A 48 -8.86 -4.33 7.92
CA LEU A 48 -8.56 -3.03 7.34
C LEU A 48 -7.88 -3.26 6.00
N TRP A 49 -8.51 -2.80 4.93
CA TRP A 49 -7.93 -2.82 3.60
C TRP A 49 -7.65 -1.40 3.14
N LYS A 50 -6.39 -1.13 2.84
CA LYS A 50 -5.96 0.16 2.32
C LYS A 50 -5.58 -0.02 0.85
N GLN A 51 -6.42 0.51 -0.01
CA GLN A 51 -6.23 0.45 -1.46
C GLN A 51 -5.54 1.73 -1.92
N PRO A 52 -4.37 1.64 -2.58
CA PRO A 52 -3.65 2.83 -3.01
C PRO A 52 -4.40 3.60 -4.09
N VAL A 53 -4.28 4.92 -4.03
CA VAL A 53 -4.72 5.84 -5.08
C VAL A 53 -3.49 6.50 -5.66
N VAL A 54 -3.28 6.35 -6.95
CA VAL A 54 -2.15 6.91 -7.68
C VAL A 54 -2.70 7.76 -8.82
N GLN A 55 -2.29 9.01 -8.90
CA GLN A 55 -2.73 9.95 -9.94
C GLN A 55 -4.27 10.04 -10.01
N ASN A 56 -4.91 10.17 -8.85
CA ASN A 56 -6.37 10.26 -8.70
C ASN A 56 -7.13 9.01 -9.16
N LYS A 57 -6.45 7.88 -9.32
CA LYS A 57 -7.08 6.62 -9.70
C LYS A 57 -6.73 5.56 -8.64
N ARG A 58 -7.74 4.81 -8.21
CA ARG A 58 -7.50 3.63 -7.38
C ARG A 58 -6.82 2.55 -8.21
N LEU A 59 -5.80 1.93 -7.63
CA LEU A 59 -5.20 0.77 -8.26
C LEU A 59 -6.20 -0.40 -8.23
N PRO A 60 -6.41 -1.09 -9.36
CA PRO A 60 -7.35 -2.21 -9.42
C PRO A 60 -6.76 -3.48 -8.79
N ILE A 61 -6.55 -3.44 -7.49
CA ILE A 61 -6.09 -4.56 -6.68
C ILE A 61 -7.10 -4.80 -5.58
N GLU A 62 -7.44 -6.04 -5.33
CA GLU A 62 -8.46 -6.41 -4.34
C GLU A 62 -8.07 -7.65 -3.57
N PRO A 63 -8.28 -7.68 -2.25
CA PRO A 63 -8.16 -8.93 -1.51
C PRO A 63 -9.38 -9.81 -1.79
N VAL A 64 -9.14 -11.08 -2.04
CA VAL A 64 -10.19 -12.07 -2.27
C VAL A 64 -10.12 -13.12 -1.18
N PHE A 65 -11.21 -13.25 -0.45
CA PHE A 65 -11.37 -14.23 0.62
C PHE A 65 -12.09 -15.46 0.06
N SER A 66 -11.89 -16.60 0.70
CA SER A 66 -12.61 -17.80 0.30
C SER A 66 -14.11 -17.62 0.56
N ASP A 67 -14.94 -18.42 -0.15
CA ASP A 67 -16.41 -18.31 -0.05
C ASP A 67 -16.94 -18.58 1.35
N GLU A 68 -16.16 -19.22 2.19
CA GLU A 68 -16.53 -19.50 3.57
C GLU A 68 -16.49 -18.28 4.46
N CYS A 69 -15.85 -17.19 4.01
CA CYS A 69 -15.76 -15.95 4.75
C CYS A 69 -16.87 -15.00 4.34
N GLU A 70 -17.74 -14.67 5.29
CA GLU A 70 -18.73 -13.64 5.10
C GLU A 70 -18.16 -12.30 5.56
N LEU A 71 -18.06 -11.37 4.63
CA LEU A 71 -17.61 -10.02 4.90
C LEU A 71 -18.80 -9.09 5.04
N SER A 72 -18.74 -8.21 6.03
CA SER A 72 -19.72 -7.14 6.20
C SER A 72 -19.01 -5.82 6.42
N ASP A 73 -19.60 -4.73 5.95
CA ASP A 73 -19.04 -3.40 6.14
C ASP A 73 -19.25 -2.94 7.58
N LEU A 74 -18.18 -2.52 8.24
CA LEU A 74 -18.25 -1.90 9.56
C LEU A 74 -18.52 -0.41 9.47
N SER A 75 -18.05 0.22 8.41
CA SER A 75 -18.21 1.64 8.18
C SER A 75 -18.13 1.93 6.68
N PRO A 76 -18.62 3.07 6.19
CA PRO A 76 -18.42 3.47 4.82
C PRO A 76 -16.93 3.63 4.50
N PRO A 77 -16.52 3.37 3.25
CA PRO A 77 -15.12 3.58 2.87
C PRO A 77 -14.70 5.03 3.07
N GLU A 78 -13.49 5.21 3.58
CA GLU A 78 -12.91 6.52 3.75
C GLU A 78 -11.97 6.82 2.58
N VAL A 79 -12.28 7.88 1.83
CA VAL A 79 -11.51 8.25 0.64
C VAL A 79 -10.56 9.38 0.98
N THR A 80 -9.27 9.15 0.75
CA THR A 80 -8.24 10.17 0.88
C THR A 80 -7.57 10.39 -0.48
N SER A 81 -6.69 11.37 -0.56
CA SER A 81 -5.94 11.64 -1.80
C SER A 81 -4.94 10.52 -2.15
N VAL A 82 -4.56 9.69 -1.18
CA VAL A 82 -3.51 8.68 -1.34
C VAL A 82 -4.03 7.25 -1.23
N ALA A 83 -5.22 7.05 -0.67
CA ALA A 83 -5.76 5.71 -0.45
C ALA A 83 -7.26 5.74 -0.21
N ILE A 84 -7.88 4.57 -0.37
CA ILE A 84 -9.24 4.31 0.11
C ILE A 84 -9.13 3.28 1.21
N LEU A 85 -9.74 3.56 2.36
CA LEU A 85 -9.72 2.70 3.52
C LEU A 85 -11.05 2.00 3.67
N TYR A 86 -11.02 0.68 3.69
CA TYR A 86 -12.18 -0.16 3.92
C TYR A 86 -12.06 -0.84 5.27
N ASN A 87 -13.13 -0.87 6.02
CA ASN A 87 -13.21 -1.57 7.30
C ASN A 87 -14.30 -2.63 7.21
N TRP A 88 -13.90 -3.89 7.29
CA TRP A 88 -14.82 -5.02 7.19
C TRP A 88 -14.74 -5.88 8.44
N GLN A 89 -15.81 -6.62 8.67
CA GLN A 89 -15.79 -7.72 9.62
C GLN A 89 -15.90 -9.03 8.85
N ALA A 90 -15.03 -9.97 9.17
CA ALA A 90 -15.06 -11.30 8.60
C ALA A 90 -15.50 -12.31 9.66
N ASN A 91 -16.45 -13.15 9.29
CA ASN A 91 -16.93 -14.25 10.14
C ASN A 91 -16.46 -15.57 9.54
N CYS A 92 -15.20 -15.91 9.81
CA CYS A 92 -14.60 -17.17 9.37
C CYS A 92 -13.30 -17.39 10.12
N ASP A 93 -12.84 -18.64 10.15
CA ASP A 93 -11.53 -18.96 10.70
C ASP A 93 -10.48 -18.73 9.62
N LEU A 94 -9.74 -17.63 9.72
CA LEU A 94 -8.71 -17.29 8.74
C LEU A 94 -7.50 -18.23 8.76
N SER A 95 -7.36 -19.06 9.80
CA SER A 95 -6.31 -20.07 9.82
C SER A 95 -6.57 -21.22 8.85
N GLU A 96 -7.84 -21.42 8.47
CA GLU A 96 -8.27 -22.47 7.54
C GLU A 96 -8.70 -21.95 6.18
N THR A 97 -8.59 -20.65 5.95
CA THR A 97 -8.96 -20.02 4.68
C THR A 97 -7.76 -19.41 4.00
N SER A 98 -7.87 -19.22 2.71
CA SER A 98 -6.83 -18.52 1.96
C SER A 98 -7.33 -17.14 1.53
N ILE A 99 -6.40 -16.20 1.53
CA ILE A 99 -6.64 -14.85 1.03
C ILE A 99 -5.61 -14.61 -0.07
N HIS A 100 -6.05 -14.11 -1.20
CA HIS A 100 -5.15 -13.67 -2.24
C HIS A 100 -5.52 -12.28 -2.71
N VAL A 101 -4.56 -11.57 -3.23
CA VAL A 101 -4.77 -10.21 -3.71
C VAL A 101 -4.61 -10.22 -5.23
N THR A 102 -5.68 -9.82 -5.93
CA THR A 102 -5.67 -9.76 -7.38
C THR A 102 -4.99 -8.50 -7.88
N GLY A 103 -4.42 -8.57 -9.07
CA GLY A 103 -3.91 -7.40 -9.78
C GLY A 103 -2.53 -6.93 -9.38
N LEU A 104 -1.82 -7.60 -8.47
CA LEU A 104 -0.51 -7.16 -7.99
C LEU A 104 0.54 -7.10 -9.10
N MET A 105 0.62 -8.13 -9.92
CA MET A 105 1.63 -8.20 -10.98
C MET A 105 1.39 -7.17 -12.08
N VAL A 106 0.12 -6.96 -12.43
CA VAL A 106 -0.25 -6.02 -13.50
C VAL A 106 0.01 -4.58 -13.08
N ASN A 107 -0.15 -4.28 -11.79
CA ASN A 107 -0.01 -2.93 -11.27
C ASN A 107 1.36 -2.66 -10.65
N HIS A 108 2.26 -3.62 -10.72
CA HIS A 108 3.63 -3.49 -10.20
C HIS A 108 3.67 -2.94 -8.77
N THR A 109 2.80 -3.48 -7.92
CA THR A 109 2.72 -3.07 -6.52
C THR A 109 2.76 -4.29 -5.61
N ASP A 110 3.00 -4.04 -4.35
CA ASP A 110 3.04 -5.06 -3.31
C ASP A 110 1.95 -4.80 -2.29
N VAL A 111 1.67 -5.80 -1.48
CA VAL A 111 0.77 -5.67 -0.34
C VAL A 111 1.53 -6.04 0.94
N LEU A 112 1.40 -5.19 1.96
CA LEU A 112 1.88 -5.49 3.29
C LEU A 112 0.73 -6.11 4.07
N VAL A 113 0.96 -7.29 4.62
CA VAL A 113 -0.06 -8.00 5.39
C VAL A 113 0.36 -8.07 6.85
N ARG A 114 -0.54 -7.66 7.73
CA ARG A 114 -0.33 -7.77 9.17
C ARG A 114 -1.45 -8.58 9.78
N LEU A 115 -1.09 -9.60 10.54
CA LEU A 115 -2.02 -10.43 11.28
C LEU A 115 -1.81 -10.21 12.76
N GLU A 116 -2.87 -9.78 13.45
CA GLU A 116 -2.87 -9.64 14.91
C GLU A 116 -3.84 -10.64 15.49
N THR A 117 -3.33 -11.52 16.34
CA THR A 117 -4.13 -12.53 17.03
C THR A 117 -4.21 -12.23 18.52
N MET A 118 -5.28 -12.67 19.16
CA MET A 118 -5.46 -12.49 20.61
C MET A 118 -4.73 -13.53 21.42
N SER A 119 -4.38 -14.65 20.83
CA SER A 119 -3.54 -15.62 21.50
C SER A 119 -2.11 -15.13 21.46
N ASP A 120 -1.50 -14.99 22.61
CA ASP A 120 -0.08 -14.68 22.72
C ASP A 120 0.73 -15.84 22.17
N GLY A 121 0.92 -15.76 20.88
CA GLY A 121 1.89 -16.65 20.25
C GLY A 121 3.27 -16.16 20.53
#